data_f3b9f8841edf532118f547aa6c00e653
#
_entry.id   f3b9f8841edf532118f547aa6c00e653
#
_cell.length_a   1.000
_cell.length_b   1.000
_cell.length_c   1.000
_cell.angle_alpha   90.00
_cell.angle_beta   90.00
_cell.angle_gamma   90.00
#
_symmetry.space_group_name_H-M   'P 1'
#
loop_
_entity.id
_entity.type
_entity.pdbx_description
1 polymer ?
#
loop_
_entity_poly.entity_id
_entity_poly.type
_entity_poly.pdbx_seq_one_letter_code
_entity_poly.pdbx_strand_id
1 'polypeptide(L)'
;MSIQKLRKKIDAIDARIVSLLNDRAEVSAAIGKEKVKKNQEFYSPHREKEVFDRVKTFNKGKIPPDALQAIYREIMSCSLALEKPLSIAALGQKGSYTNIAARKIFGSQVEYISFQYICDICQKVESTECDYGVMPIENST
;
A
#
# COMPACT_ATOMS: atom_id res chain seq x y z
N MET A 1 35.04 -16.77 3.98
CA MET A 1 33.70 -17.29 4.40
C MET A 1 33.01 -17.91 3.19
N SER A 2 32.46 -19.10 3.31
CA SER A 2 31.86 -19.79 2.17
C SER A 2 30.48 -19.17 1.82
N ILE A 3 30.11 -19.25 0.56
CA ILE A 3 28.77 -18.79 0.07
C ILE A 3 27.64 -19.47 0.86
N GLN A 4 27.79 -20.76 1.16
CA GLN A 4 26.78 -21.49 1.94
C GLN A 4 26.58 -20.93 3.35
N LYS A 5 27.68 -20.52 4.02
CA LYS A 5 27.56 -19.85 5.33
C LYS A 5 26.88 -18.50 5.24
N LEU A 6 27.13 -17.75 4.17
CA LEU A 6 26.46 -16.47 3.93
C LEU A 6 24.96 -16.66 3.64
N ARG A 7 24.60 -17.66 2.84
CA ARG A 7 23.19 -18.00 2.58
C ARG A 7 22.44 -18.37 3.85
N LYS A 8 23.03 -19.20 4.71
CA LYS A 8 22.43 -19.52 6.03
C LYS A 8 22.20 -18.28 6.90
N LYS A 9 23.09 -17.28 6.82
CA LYS A 9 22.87 -16.00 7.51
C LYS A 9 21.69 -15.24 6.92
N ILE A 10 21.54 -15.23 5.60
CA ILE A 10 20.38 -14.62 4.92
C ILE A 10 19.10 -15.33 5.36
N ASP A 11 19.06 -16.66 5.33
CA ASP A 11 17.89 -17.45 5.75
C ASP A 11 17.45 -17.09 7.18
N ALA A 12 18.40 -16.93 8.09
CA ALA A 12 18.09 -16.53 9.46
C ALA A 12 17.55 -15.08 9.56
N ILE A 13 18.06 -14.18 8.73
CA ILE A 13 17.57 -12.81 8.64
C ILE A 13 16.16 -12.80 8.06
N ASP A 14 15.92 -13.56 6.99
CA ASP A 14 14.61 -13.65 6.35
C ASP A 14 13.53 -14.17 7.32
N ALA A 15 13.87 -15.18 8.13
CA ALA A 15 12.96 -15.65 9.17
C ALA A 15 12.59 -14.55 10.16
N ARG A 16 13.52 -13.68 10.54
CA ARG A 16 13.27 -12.54 11.41
C ARG A 16 12.43 -11.46 10.72
N ILE A 17 12.70 -11.19 9.44
CA ILE A 17 11.91 -10.23 8.65
C ILE A 17 10.47 -10.70 8.57
N VAL A 18 10.21 -11.95 8.23
CA VAL A 18 8.86 -12.51 8.14
C VAL A 18 8.14 -12.43 9.50
N SER A 19 8.82 -12.78 10.59
CA SER A 19 8.27 -12.66 11.94
C SER A 19 7.88 -11.21 12.27
N LEU A 20 8.74 -10.25 12.00
CA LEU A 20 8.47 -8.83 12.25
C LEU A 20 7.35 -8.28 11.35
N LEU A 21 7.25 -8.73 10.11
CA LEU A 21 6.16 -8.36 9.21
C LEU A 21 4.81 -8.88 9.73
N ASN A 22 4.77 -10.11 10.27
CA ASN A 22 3.56 -10.65 10.89
C ASN A 22 3.18 -9.90 12.18
N ASP A 23 4.14 -9.57 13.04
CA ASP A 23 3.89 -8.76 14.23
C ASP A 23 3.29 -7.39 13.85
N ARG A 24 3.85 -6.76 12.81
CA ARG A 24 3.34 -5.50 12.28
C ARG A 24 1.92 -5.66 11.71
N ALA A 25 1.64 -6.77 11.03
CA ALA A 25 0.33 -7.08 10.47
C ALA A 25 -0.74 -7.25 11.56
N GLU A 26 -0.42 -7.92 12.66
CA GLU A 26 -1.32 -8.06 13.81
C GLU A 26 -1.69 -6.72 14.42
N VAL A 27 -0.70 -5.84 14.58
CA VAL A 27 -0.94 -4.47 15.09
C VAL A 27 -1.80 -3.68 14.10
N SER A 28 -1.56 -3.80 12.80
CA SER A 28 -2.37 -3.15 11.76
C SER A 28 -3.82 -3.61 11.79
N ALA A 29 -4.06 -4.90 11.94
CA ALA A 29 -5.42 -5.45 12.08
C ALA A 29 -6.12 -4.93 13.34
N ALA A 30 -5.39 -4.79 14.46
CA ALA A 30 -5.91 -4.20 15.68
C ALA A 30 -6.28 -2.71 15.50
N ILE A 31 -5.45 -1.95 14.77
CA ILE A 31 -5.75 -0.55 14.42
C ILE A 31 -7.04 -0.48 13.59
N GLY A 32 -7.23 -1.38 12.62
CA GLY A 32 -8.44 -1.45 11.82
C GLY A 32 -9.70 -1.60 12.68
N LYS A 33 -9.66 -2.49 13.66
CA LYS A 33 -10.77 -2.69 14.61
C LYS A 33 -11.08 -1.42 15.42
N GLU A 34 -10.05 -0.70 15.86
CA GLU A 34 -10.23 0.56 16.59
C GLU A 34 -10.78 1.68 15.71
N LYS A 35 -10.35 1.75 14.44
CA LYS A 35 -10.89 2.70 13.46
C LYS A 35 -12.38 2.48 13.21
N VAL A 36 -12.82 1.22 13.10
CA VAL A 36 -14.24 0.88 12.98
C VAL A 36 -15.04 1.40 14.17
N LYS A 37 -14.58 1.15 15.38
CA LYS A 37 -15.25 1.62 16.61
C LYS A 37 -15.39 3.13 16.68
N LYS A 38 -14.38 3.85 16.16
CA LYS A 38 -14.32 5.32 16.19
C LYS A 38 -14.85 5.98 14.91
N ASN A 39 -15.35 5.20 13.96
CA ASN A 39 -15.78 5.67 12.65
C ASN A 39 -14.73 6.53 11.92
N GLN A 40 -13.48 6.07 11.95
CA GLN A 40 -12.34 6.74 11.32
C GLN A 40 -12.03 6.18 9.94
N GLU A 41 -11.49 7.02 9.07
CA GLU A 41 -11.00 6.61 7.75
C GLU A 41 -9.86 5.61 7.85
N PHE A 42 -9.88 4.58 6.98
CA PHE A 42 -8.83 3.56 6.93
C PHE A 42 -7.57 4.07 6.26
N TYR A 43 -7.71 4.78 5.14
CA TYR A 43 -6.61 5.37 4.41
C TYR A 43 -6.27 6.74 4.97
N SER A 44 -5.01 6.94 5.38
CA SER A 44 -4.49 8.21 5.87
C SER A 44 -3.19 8.58 5.14
N PRO A 45 -3.26 9.48 4.14
CA PRO A 45 -2.07 9.96 3.44
C PRO A 45 -1.02 10.58 4.35
N HIS A 46 -1.47 11.30 5.38
CA HIS A 46 -0.59 11.91 6.37
C HIS A 46 0.22 10.85 7.13
N ARG A 47 -0.44 9.80 7.59
CA ARG A 47 0.23 8.69 8.31
C ARG A 47 1.19 7.93 7.42
N GLU A 48 0.84 7.70 6.15
CA GLU A 48 1.75 7.07 5.19
C GLU A 48 3.01 7.89 4.98
N LYS A 49 2.87 9.22 4.84
CA LYS A 49 4.02 10.11 4.72
C LYS A 49 4.92 10.04 5.96
N GLU A 50 4.36 10.04 7.16
CA GLU A 50 5.12 9.87 8.40
C GLU A 50 5.92 8.56 8.40
N VAL A 51 5.31 7.45 7.98
CA VAL A 51 5.98 6.14 7.93
C VAL A 51 7.14 6.17 6.95
N PHE A 52 6.96 6.71 5.74
CA PHE A 52 8.02 6.84 4.74
C PHE A 52 9.17 7.72 5.24
N ASP A 53 8.87 8.84 5.88
CA ASP A 53 9.89 9.75 6.41
C ASP A 53 10.71 9.08 7.53
N ARG A 54 10.08 8.31 8.42
CA ARG A 54 10.76 7.52 9.45
C ARG A 54 11.64 6.42 8.86
N VAL A 55 11.13 5.70 7.88
CA VAL A 55 11.86 4.62 7.20
C VAL A 55 13.11 5.16 6.52
N LYS A 56 13.03 6.32 5.88
CA LYS A 56 14.21 7.02 5.33
C LYS A 56 15.23 7.34 6.42
N THR A 57 14.77 7.83 7.56
CA THR A 57 15.63 8.18 8.70
C THR A 57 16.31 6.94 9.30
N PHE A 58 15.61 5.79 9.36
CA PHE A 58 16.17 4.54 9.88
C PHE A 58 17.17 3.90 8.92
N ASN A 59 17.11 4.23 7.64
CA ASN A 59 18.00 3.65 6.63
C ASN A 59 19.42 4.20 6.73
N LYS A 60 20.28 3.47 7.41
CA LYS A 60 21.72 3.76 7.57
C LYS A 60 22.62 2.79 6.77
N GLY A 61 22.02 1.92 5.98
CA GLY A 61 22.72 0.84 5.27
C GLY A 61 22.84 1.06 3.77
N LYS A 62 23.00 -0.06 3.07
CA LYS A 62 23.27 -0.09 1.63
C LYS A 62 22.02 -0.06 0.76
N ILE A 63 20.83 -0.19 1.33
CA ILE A 63 19.60 -0.22 0.54
C ILE A 63 19.34 1.18 -0.02
N PRO A 64 19.18 1.34 -1.35
CA PRO A 64 18.85 2.63 -1.92
C PRO A 64 17.50 3.14 -1.36
N PRO A 65 17.35 4.44 -1.07
CA PRO A 65 16.11 4.99 -0.52
C PRO A 65 14.86 4.67 -1.34
N ASP A 66 14.95 4.73 -2.66
CA ASP A 66 13.81 4.43 -3.56
C ASP A 66 13.41 2.95 -3.50
N ALA A 67 14.38 2.03 -3.39
CA ALA A 67 14.11 0.61 -3.23
C ALA A 67 13.41 0.33 -1.89
N LEU A 68 13.86 0.95 -0.82
CA LEU A 68 13.25 0.81 0.50
C LEU A 68 11.82 1.38 0.52
N GLN A 69 11.59 2.51 -0.16
CA GLN A 69 10.26 3.09 -0.31
C GLN A 69 9.31 2.14 -1.06
N ALA A 70 9.77 1.49 -2.13
CA ALA A 70 9.00 0.50 -2.88
C ALA A 70 8.62 -0.71 -2.01
N ILE A 71 9.55 -1.21 -1.20
CA ILE A 71 9.30 -2.31 -0.24
C ILE A 71 8.24 -1.87 0.78
N TYR A 72 8.38 -0.70 1.38
CA TYR A 72 7.41 -0.20 2.37
C TYR A 72 6.05 0.15 1.75
N ARG A 73 6.01 0.54 0.49
CA ARG A 73 4.74 0.70 -0.24
C ARG A 73 3.93 -0.60 -0.20
N GLU A 74 4.55 -1.74 -0.47
CA GLU A 74 3.88 -3.04 -0.42
C GLU A 74 3.57 -3.50 1.01
N ILE A 75 4.44 -3.25 1.97
CA ILE A 75 4.16 -3.52 3.39
C ILE A 75 2.93 -2.74 3.85
N MET A 76 2.84 -1.45 3.52
CA MET A 76 1.71 -0.62 3.90
C MET A 76 0.43 -0.98 3.15
N SER A 77 0.54 -1.36 1.88
CA SER A 77 -0.60 -1.86 1.09
C SER A 77 -1.19 -3.12 1.73
N CYS A 78 -0.34 -4.06 2.13
CA CYS A 78 -0.75 -5.26 2.86
C CYS A 78 -1.42 -4.92 4.19
N SER A 79 -0.87 -3.98 4.95
CA SER A 79 -1.43 -3.53 6.22
C SER A 79 -2.82 -2.92 6.03
N LEU A 80 -2.98 -2.07 5.03
CA LEU A 80 -4.26 -1.44 4.71
C LEU A 80 -5.33 -2.48 4.33
N ALA A 81 -4.95 -3.49 3.53
CA ALA A 81 -5.84 -4.59 3.16
C ALA A 81 -6.27 -5.43 4.37
N LEU A 82 -5.42 -5.55 5.39
CA LEU A 82 -5.74 -6.24 6.64
C LEU A 82 -6.63 -5.41 7.58
N GLU A 83 -6.52 -4.09 7.53
CA GLU A 83 -7.42 -3.20 8.27
C GLU A 83 -8.85 -3.27 7.71
N LYS A 84 -8.97 -3.19 6.41
CA LYS A 84 -10.22 -3.35 5.64
C LYS A 84 -9.86 -3.68 4.19
N PRO A 85 -10.47 -4.71 3.58
CA PRO A 85 -10.38 -4.91 2.13
C PRO A 85 -10.92 -3.68 1.41
N LEU A 86 -10.07 -2.99 0.64
CA LEU A 86 -10.44 -1.79 -0.10
C LEU A 86 -10.62 -2.08 -1.58
N SER A 87 -11.63 -1.42 -2.18
CA SER A 87 -11.84 -1.37 -3.62
C SER A 87 -11.53 0.01 -4.15
N ILE A 88 -10.64 0.09 -5.12
CA ILE A 88 -10.20 1.33 -5.76
C ILE A 88 -10.71 1.37 -7.21
N ALA A 89 -11.54 2.33 -7.51
CA ALA A 89 -11.97 2.61 -8.87
C ALA A 89 -10.91 3.42 -9.61
N ALA A 90 -10.48 2.99 -10.76
CA ALA A 90 -9.47 3.69 -11.57
C ALA A 90 -9.92 3.81 -13.03
N LEU A 91 -9.59 4.94 -13.65
CA LEU A 91 -9.90 5.19 -15.04
C LEU A 91 -8.96 4.39 -15.96
N GLY A 92 -9.53 3.73 -16.96
CA GLY A 92 -8.78 2.97 -17.97
C GLY A 92 -8.42 1.56 -17.51
N GLN A 93 -7.75 0.85 -18.40
CA GLN A 93 -7.37 -0.54 -18.18
C GLN A 93 -6.12 -0.66 -17.30
N LYS A 94 -5.82 -1.91 -16.87
CA LYS A 94 -4.56 -2.23 -16.21
C LYS A 94 -3.37 -1.76 -17.03
N GLY A 95 -2.47 -1.00 -16.42
CA GLY A 95 -1.31 -0.41 -17.10
C GLY A 95 -1.55 1.00 -17.67
N SER A 96 -2.77 1.55 -17.60
CA SER A 96 -3.01 2.97 -17.89
C SER A 96 -2.29 3.88 -16.90
N TYR A 97 -2.06 5.15 -17.25
CA TYR A 97 -1.43 6.13 -16.36
C TYR A 97 -2.17 6.25 -15.02
N THR A 98 -3.50 6.25 -15.03
CA THR A 98 -4.31 6.33 -13.82
C THR A 98 -4.17 5.07 -12.97
N ASN A 99 -4.13 3.88 -13.58
CA ASN A 99 -3.89 2.63 -12.87
C ASN A 99 -2.49 2.61 -12.24
N ILE A 100 -1.47 3.06 -12.96
CA ILE A 100 -0.10 3.17 -12.45
C ILE A 100 -0.05 4.15 -11.26
N ALA A 101 -0.71 5.30 -11.37
CA ALA A 101 -0.80 6.29 -10.29
C ALA A 101 -1.51 5.72 -9.05
N ALA A 102 -2.62 5.01 -9.23
CA ALA A 102 -3.35 4.36 -8.15
C ALA A 102 -2.47 3.34 -7.42
N ARG A 103 -1.73 2.52 -8.16
CA ARG A 103 -0.82 1.52 -7.57
C ARG A 103 0.35 2.14 -6.82
N LYS A 104 0.83 3.32 -7.22
CA LYS A 104 1.85 4.08 -6.46
C LYS A 104 1.33 4.56 -5.11
N ILE A 105 0.04 4.85 -5.01
CA ILE A 105 -0.60 5.34 -3.78
C ILE A 105 -1.01 4.19 -2.88
N PHE A 106 -1.71 3.19 -3.42
CA PHE A 106 -2.34 2.12 -2.63
C PHE A 106 -1.59 0.80 -2.66
N GLY A 107 -0.56 0.65 -3.52
CA GLY A 107 0.19 -0.58 -3.68
C GLY A 107 -0.60 -1.66 -4.43
N SER A 108 -0.17 -2.92 -4.33
CA SER A 108 -0.73 -4.02 -5.11
C SER A 108 -1.73 -4.91 -4.34
N GLN A 109 -1.88 -4.73 -3.02
CA GLN A 109 -2.67 -5.63 -2.18
C GLN A 109 -4.13 -5.20 -2.01
N VAL A 110 -4.57 -4.17 -2.69
CA VAL A 110 -5.96 -3.72 -2.75
C VAL A 110 -6.60 -4.10 -4.08
N GLU A 111 -7.93 -4.18 -4.12
CA GLU A 111 -8.66 -4.49 -5.34
C GLU A 111 -8.77 -3.26 -6.23
N TYR A 112 -8.42 -3.39 -7.51
CA TYR A 112 -8.57 -2.34 -8.51
C TYR A 112 -9.67 -2.70 -9.50
N ILE A 113 -10.63 -1.79 -9.68
CA ILE A 113 -11.74 -1.93 -10.62
C ILE A 113 -11.58 -0.85 -11.69
N SER A 114 -11.51 -1.27 -12.96
CA SER A 114 -11.34 -0.38 -14.10
C SER A 114 -12.66 0.13 -14.62
N PHE A 115 -12.72 1.44 -14.90
CA PHE A 115 -13.86 2.10 -15.52
C PHE A 115 -13.42 2.89 -16.76
N GLN A 116 -14.31 3.05 -17.70
CA GLN A 116 -14.05 3.82 -18.93
C GLN A 116 -14.37 5.30 -18.79
N TYR A 117 -15.27 5.65 -17.88
CA TYR A 117 -15.77 7.01 -17.70
C TYR A 117 -15.62 7.49 -16.25
N ILE A 118 -15.28 8.78 -16.13
CA ILE A 118 -15.11 9.43 -14.82
C ILE A 118 -16.43 9.44 -14.03
N CYS A 119 -17.56 9.63 -14.71
CA CYS A 119 -18.88 9.63 -14.05
C CYS A 119 -19.19 8.29 -13.38
N ASP A 120 -18.77 7.16 -13.97
CA ASP A 120 -18.95 5.83 -13.38
C ASP A 120 -18.12 5.68 -12.10
N ILE A 121 -16.90 6.20 -12.08
CA ILE A 121 -16.04 6.22 -10.90
C ILE A 121 -16.69 7.01 -9.77
N CYS A 122 -17.15 8.23 -10.05
CA CYS A 122 -17.84 9.08 -9.08
C CYS A 122 -19.09 8.38 -8.51
N GLN A 123 -19.89 7.79 -9.37
CA GLN A 123 -21.10 7.06 -8.96
C GLN A 123 -20.78 5.86 -8.06
N LYS A 124 -19.75 5.09 -8.38
CA LYS A 124 -19.34 3.91 -7.60
C LYS A 124 -18.79 4.29 -6.23
N VAL A 125 -18.09 5.40 -6.13
CA VAL A 125 -17.59 5.92 -4.84
C VAL A 125 -18.75 6.51 -4.01
N GLU A 126 -19.64 7.28 -4.62
CA GLU A 126 -20.81 7.83 -3.94
C GLU A 126 -21.75 6.74 -3.41
N SER A 127 -21.95 5.67 -4.18
CA SER A 127 -22.77 4.51 -3.77
C SER A 127 -22.09 3.57 -2.78
N THR A 128 -20.86 3.87 -2.40
CA THR A 128 -20.02 3.02 -1.51
C THR A 128 -19.66 1.63 -2.06
N GLU A 129 -19.88 1.38 -3.34
CA GLU A 129 -19.44 0.15 -4.00
C GLU A 129 -17.91 0.11 -4.18
N CYS A 130 -17.27 1.29 -4.32
CA CYS A 130 -15.83 1.47 -4.23
C CYS A 130 -15.51 2.44 -3.09
N ASP A 131 -14.37 2.21 -2.43
CA ASP A 131 -13.95 3.03 -1.29
C ASP A 131 -13.30 4.34 -1.75
N TYR A 132 -12.50 4.28 -2.81
CA TYR A 132 -11.79 5.42 -3.40
C TYR A 132 -11.84 5.36 -4.91
N GLY A 133 -11.69 6.53 -5.54
CA GLY A 133 -11.54 6.67 -6.98
C GLY A 133 -10.28 7.44 -7.34
N VAL A 134 -9.60 7.02 -8.39
CA VAL A 134 -8.43 7.69 -8.95
C VAL A 134 -8.73 8.06 -10.39
N MET A 135 -8.65 9.35 -10.70
CA MET A 135 -8.94 9.89 -12.02
C MET A 135 -7.98 11.04 -12.35
N PRO A 136 -7.72 11.33 -13.63
CA PRO A 136 -6.88 12.47 -14.00
C PRO A 136 -7.60 13.79 -13.71
N ILE A 137 -6.84 14.80 -13.27
CA ILE A 137 -7.33 16.16 -13.08
C ILE A 137 -7.44 16.87 -14.44
N GLU A 138 -6.46 16.65 -15.31
CA GLU A 138 -6.41 17.18 -16.66
C GLU A 138 -6.23 16.04 -17.67
N ASN A 139 -6.96 16.11 -18.78
CA ASN A 139 -6.81 15.21 -19.89
C ASN A 139 -6.33 16.04 -21.08
N SER A 140 -5.05 15.91 -21.44
CA SER A 140 -4.54 16.47 -22.70
C SER A 140 -5.01 15.60 -23.87
N THR A 141 -5.97 16.05 -24.59
CA THR A 141 -6.36 15.46 -25.86
C THR A 141 -5.30 15.73 -26.93
#